data_a2a8428df317b0a5e226c993f045f35b
#
_entry.id   a2a8428df317b0a5e226c993f045f35b
#
_cell.length_a   1.000
_cell.length_b   1.000
_cell.length_c   1.000
_cell.angle_alpha   90.00
_cell.angle_beta   90.00
_cell.angle_gamma   90.00
#
_symmetry.space_group_name_H-M   'P 1'
#
loop_
_entity.id
_entity.type
_entity.pdbx_description
1 polymer ?
#
loop_
_entity_poly.entity_id
_entity_poly.type
_entity_poly.pdbx_seq_one_letter_code
_entity_poly.pdbx_strand_id
1 'polypeptide(L)'
;MPSIILIDEIDAIAPNRDDTGSFTDLRVTTQLLELMDGLQSVQGVMVVATTNRIDAIEPALRRPGRFDRELYVGPPDEDARGEILGIHIRGMLLEENFSEAVAGLAQRMNGYTGADIRELAREAGVNALRRHFPSDGPANREEMSLVDLVVKIGDFEHALKTVQPSVLRGPLSRDSKMTMENIGGFEEAKLRLHELIKAPQENAETFV
;
A
#
# COMPACT_ATOMS: atom_id res chain seq x y z
N MET A 1 6.89 -9.44 -33.86
CA MET A 1 7.51 -8.62 -32.79
C MET A 1 7.05 -9.17 -31.44
N PRO A 2 7.92 -9.25 -30.43
CA PRO A 2 7.47 -9.62 -29.10
C PRO A 2 6.48 -8.55 -28.57
N SER A 3 5.42 -8.99 -27.91
CA SER A 3 4.34 -8.14 -27.42
C SER A 3 3.97 -8.53 -26.00
N ILE A 4 3.61 -7.55 -25.17
CA ILE A 4 3.10 -7.76 -23.81
C ILE A 4 1.70 -7.20 -23.73
N ILE A 5 0.77 -8.03 -23.25
CA ILE A 5 -0.61 -7.64 -22.96
C ILE A 5 -0.70 -7.50 -21.44
N LEU A 6 -1.08 -6.33 -20.96
CA LEU A 6 -1.33 -6.07 -19.54
C LEU A 6 -2.82 -5.97 -19.28
N ILE A 7 -3.32 -6.76 -18.35
CA ILE A 7 -4.73 -6.76 -17.91
C ILE A 7 -4.75 -6.36 -16.43
N ASP A 8 -5.29 -5.19 -16.14
CA ASP A 8 -5.42 -4.71 -14.76
C ASP A 8 -6.76 -5.15 -14.17
N GLU A 9 -6.78 -5.47 -12.87
CA GLU A 9 -7.97 -5.91 -12.12
C GLU A 9 -8.71 -7.06 -12.80
N ILE A 10 -8.00 -8.14 -13.13
CA ILE A 10 -8.57 -9.29 -13.85
C ILE A 10 -9.74 -9.96 -13.10
N ASP A 11 -9.82 -9.84 -11.80
CA ASP A 11 -10.94 -10.33 -10.98
C ASP A 11 -12.27 -9.62 -11.30
N ALA A 12 -12.23 -8.41 -11.84
CA ALA A 12 -13.42 -7.72 -12.35
C ALA A 12 -13.87 -8.23 -13.72
N ILE A 13 -12.94 -8.80 -14.51
CA ILE A 13 -13.22 -9.28 -15.87
C ILE A 13 -13.60 -10.77 -15.87
N ALA A 14 -12.93 -11.55 -15.04
CA ALA A 14 -13.09 -13.00 -14.97
C ALA A 14 -13.22 -13.47 -13.51
N PRO A 15 -14.30 -13.10 -12.83
CA PRO A 15 -14.57 -13.50 -11.46
C PRO A 15 -14.84 -15.01 -11.37
N ASN A 16 -14.64 -15.57 -10.17
CA ASN A 16 -14.95 -16.96 -9.88
C ASN A 16 -16.45 -17.23 -10.13
N ARG A 17 -16.76 -18.35 -10.77
CA ARG A 17 -18.13 -18.75 -11.13
C ARG A 17 -19.04 -18.94 -9.92
N ASP A 18 -18.47 -19.32 -8.77
CA ASP A 18 -19.21 -19.52 -7.54
C ASP A 18 -19.70 -18.20 -6.93
N ASP A 19 -19.02 -17.08 -7.25
CA ASP A 19 -19.33 -15.74 -6.72
C ASP A 19 -20.24 -14.93 -7.66
N THR A 20 -20.41 -15.34 -8.92
CA THR A 20 -21.13 -14.55 -9.93
C THR A 20 -22.35 -15.27 -10.47
N GLY A 21 -23.54 -14.68 -10.25
CA GLY A 21 -24.79 -15.07 -10.87
C GLY A 21 -25.03 -14.44 -12.26
N SER A 22 -24.03 -13.70 -12.83
CA SER A 22 -24.20 -12.97 -14.09
C SER A 22 -23.82 -13.82 -15.31
N PHE A 23 -24.76 -14.03 -16.22
CA PHE A 23 -24.50 -14.71 -17.51
C PHE A 23 -23.47 -13.96 -18.38
N THR A 24 -23.36 -12.63 -18.21
CA THR A 24 -22.44 -11.82 -19.00
C THR A 24 -21.00 -12.12 -18.60
N ASP A 25 -20.71 -12.20 -17.30
CA ASP A 25 -19.37 -12.45 -16.77
C ASP A 25 -18.88 -13.85 -17.16
N LEU A 26 -19.78 -14.83 -17.12
CA LEU A 26 -19.49 -16.20 -17.60
C LEU A 26 -19.07 -16.24 -19.07
N ARG A 27 -19.70 -15.43 -19.92
CA ARG A 27 -19.36 -15.37 -21.36
C ARG A 27 -17.99 -14.72 -21.57
N VAL A 28 -17.72 -13.62 -20.87
CA VAL A 28 -16.42 -12.92 -20.95
C VAL A 28 -15.30 -13.82 -20.46
N THR A 29 -15.48 -14.47 -19.31
CA THR A 29 -14.50 -15.42 -18.75
C THR A 29 -14.25 -16.59 -19.71
N THR A 30 -15.29 -17.15 -20.31
CA THR A 30 -15.15 -18.25 -21.28
C THR A 30 -14.38 -17.81 -22.52
N GLN A 31 -14.68 -16.62 -23.05
CA GLN A 31 -13.97 -16.05 -24.19
C GLN A 31 -12.49 -15.76 -23.87
N LEU A 32 -12.21 -15.28 -22.66
CA LEU A 32 -10.83 -15.05 -22.21
C LEU A 32 -10.05 -16.38 -22.14
N LEU A 33 -10.67 -17.44 -21.62
CA LEU A 33 -10.07 -18.78 -21.58
C LEU A 33 -9.72 -19.31 -22.98
N GLU A 34 -10.65 -19.17 -23.94
CA GLU A 34 -10.42 -19.57 -25.33
C GLU A 34 -9.27 -18.76 -25.97
N LEU A 35 -9.23 -17.45 -25.73
CA LEU A 35 -8.15 -16.60 -26.24
C LEU A 35 -6.80 -16.96 -25.64
N MET A 36 -6.73 -17.24 -24.32
CA MET A 36 -5.50 -17.65 -23.64
C MET A 36 -4.97 -18.97 -24.19
N ASP A 37 -5.85 -19.95 -24.44
CA ASP A 37 -5.47 -21.23 -25.04
C ASP A 37 -4.96 -21.03 -26.49
N GLY A 38 -5.54 -20.10 -27.24
CA GLY A 38 -5.08 -19.71 -28.56
C GLY A 38 -3.69 -19.06 -28.57
N LEU A 39 -3.37 -18.30 -27.52
CA LEU A 39 -2.08 -17.61 -27.38
C LEU A 39 -0.90 -18.57 -27.14
N GLN A 40 -1.12 -19.77 -26.60
CA GLN A 40 -0.05 -20.76 -26.39
C GLN A 40 0.68 -21.14 -27.69
N SER A 41 -0.01 -21.06 -28.81
CA SER A 41 0.56 -21.33 -30.14
C SER A 41 1.27 -20.14 -30.75
N VAL A 42 1.16 -18.94 -30.18
CA VAL A 42 1.73 -17.69 -30.71
C VAL A 42 3.04 -17.35 -30.01
N GLN A 43 4.15 -17.47 -30.76
CA GLN A 43 5.46 -17.10 -30.21
C GLN A 43 5.60 -15.60 -29.99
N GLY A 44 6.17 -15.23 -28.83
CA GLY A 44 6.54 -13.84 -28.54
C GLY A 44 5.40 -12.97 -27.97
N VAL A 45 4.27 -13.55 -27.55
CA VAL A 45 3.23 -12.85 -26.78
C VAL A 45 3.29 -13.29 -25.33
N MET A 46 3.35 -12.31 -24.43
CA MET A 46 3.25 -12.52 -22.98
C MET A 46 2.01 -11.79 -22.46
N VAL A 47 1.25 -12.45 -21.59
CA VAL A 47 0.12 -11.83 -20.89
C VAL A 47 0.45 -11.69 -19.41
N VAL A 48 0.27 -10.49 -18.88
CA VAL A 48 0.45 -10.17 -17.46
C VAL A 48 -0.87 -9.63 -16.93
N ALA A 49 -1.35 -10.17 -15.81
CA ALA A 49 -2.55 -9.69 -15.17
C ALA A 49 -2.26 -9.25 -13.73
N THR A 50 -2.98 -8.26 -13.24
CA THR A 50 -2.94 -7.81 -11.85
C THR A 50 -4.26 -8.07 -11.15
N THR A 51 -4.21 -8.34 -9.86
CA THR A 51 -5.39 -8.44 -8.99
C THR A 51 -5.02 -8.17 -7.55
N ASN A 52 -5.94 -7.65 -6.78
CA ASN A 52 -5.87 -7.55 -5.33
C ASN A 52 -6.56 -8.76 -4.64
N ARG A 53 -7.25 -9.61 -5.39
CA ARG A 53 -8.08 -10.70 -4.88
C ARG A 53 -7.86 -11.97 -5.66
N ILE A 54 -6.73 -12.64 -5.39
CA ILE A 54 -6.34 -13.86 -6.13
C ILE A 54 -7.41 -14.97 -6.06
N ASP A 55 -8.12 -15.08 -4.93
CA ASP A 55 -9.16 -16.10 -4.72
C ASP A 55 -10.47 -15.77 -5.46
N ALA A 56 -10.63 -14.52 -5.89
CA ALA A 56 -11.81 -14.10 -6.66
C ALA A 56 -11.68 -14.38 -8.17
N ILE A 57 -10.52 -14.82 -8.65
CA ILE A 57 -10.29 -15.14 -10.06
C ILE A 57 -10.81 -16.55 -10.37
N GLU A 58 -11.39 -16.74 -11.56
CA GLU A 58 -11.78 -18.05 -12.08
C GLU A 58 -10.59 -19.04 -12.02
N PRO A 59 -10.71 -20.17 -11.29
CA PRO A 59 -9.61 -21.12 -11.11
C PRO A 59 -9.06 -21.69 -12.42
N ALA A 60 -9.88 -21.78 -13.46
CA ALA A 60 -9.46 -22.26 -14.76
C ALA A 60 -8.42 -21.36 -15.44
N LEU A 61 -8.36 -20.07 -15.11
CA LEU A 61 -7.33 -19.14 -15.59
C LEU A 61 -5.95 -19.37 -14.95
N ARG A 62 -5.90 -19.97 -13.76
CA ARG A 62 -4.66 -20.23 -13.00
C ARG A 62 -4.03 -21.60 -13.34
N ARG A 63 -4.55 -22.30 -14.35
CA ARG A 63 -4.00 -23.59 -14.79
C ARG A 63 -2.73 -23.40 -15.63
N PRO A 64 -1.84 -24.44 -15.67
CA PRO A 64 -0.65 -24.42 -16.52
C PRO A 64 -0.98 -24.06 -17.97
N GLY A 65 -0.12 -23.22 -18.56
CA GLY A 65 -0.29 -22.70 -19.92
C GLY A 65 -1.14 -21.44 -20.03
N ARG A 66 -1.65 -20.90 -18.91
CA ARG A 66 -2.39 -19.63 -18.83
C ARG A 66 -1.67 -18.69 -17.86
N PHE A 67 -2.25 -18.30 -16.74
CA PHE A 67 -1.57 -17.58 -15.66
C PHE A 67 -0.97 -18.60 -14.67
N ASP A 68 0.08 -19.26 -15.08
CA ASP A 68 0.75 -20.33 -14.33
C ASP A 68 1.83 -19.82 -13.38
N ARG A 69 2.18 -18.53 -13.45
CA ARG A 69 3.15 -17.88 -12.58
C ARG A 69 2.49 -16.77 -11.80
N GLU A 70 2.52 -16.92 -10.48
CA GLU A 70 1.99 -15.92 -9.56
C GLU A 70 3.16 -15.23 -8.86
N LEU A 71 3.15 -13.90 -8.89
CA LEU A 71 4.11 -13.06 -8.19
C LEU A 71 3.38 -12.26 -7.13
N TYR A 72 3.69 -12.50 -5.89
CA TYR A 72 3.13 -11.73 -4.78
C TYR A 72 3.93 -10.42 -4.58
N VAL A 73 3.23 -9.29 -4.63
CA VAL A 73 3.78 -7.97 -4.32
C VAL A 73 3.17 -7.52 -3.00
N GLY A 74 3.93 -7.72 -1.93
CA GLY A 74 3.51 -7.34 -0.57
C GLY A 74 3.73 -5.86 -0.26
N PRO A 75 3.34 -5.43 0.96
CA PRO A 75 3.71 -4.11 1.46
C PRO A 75 5.24 -3.94 1.45
N PRO A 76 5.73 -2.73 1.18
CA PRO A 76 7.17 -2.47 1.12
C PRO A 76 7.82 -2.62 2.49
N ASP A 77 9.05 -3.18 2.52
CA ASP A 77 9.93 -3.17 3.68
C ASP A 77 10.50 -1.76 3.95
N GLU A 78 11.35 -1.63 4.96
CA GLU A 78 11.88 -0.33 5.38
C GLU A 78 12.71 0.33 4.27
N ASP A 79 13.59 -0.41 3.62
CA ASP A 79 14.45 0.09 2.55
C ASP A 79 13.61 0.52 1.33
N ALA A 80 12.67 -0.32 0.91
CA ALA A 80 11.75 0.00 -0.18
C ALA A 80 10.89 1.23 0.13
N ARG A 81 10.44 1.42 1.39
CA ARG A 81 9.71 2.64 1.76
C ARG A 81 10.56 3.89 1.63
N GLY A 82 11.85 3.81 1.99
CA GLY A 82 12.80 4.88 1.78
C GLY A 82 12.99 5.23 0.30
N GLU A 83 13.14 4.21 -0.55
CA GLU A 83 13.26 4.39 -2.01
C GLU A 83 11.97 4.99 -2.61
N ILE A 84 10.79 4.50 -2.22
CA ILE A 84 9.50 5.03 -2.66
C ILE A 84 9.34 6.48 -2.25
N LEU A 85 9.69 6.83 -1.00
CA LEU A 85 9.68 8.21 -0.53
C LEU A 85 10.61 9.06 -1.40
N GLY A 86 11.84 8.58 -1.64
CA GLY A 86 12.82 9.25 -2.51
C GLY A 86 12.31 9.54 -3.91
N ILE A 87 11.45 8.68 -4.48
CA ILE A 87 10.81 8.91 -5.77
C ILE A 87 9.79 10.06 -5.69
N HIS A 88 8.95 10.07 -4.65
CA HIS A 88 7.86 11.05 -4.52
C HIS A 88 8.32 12.44 -4.10
N ILE A 89 9.47 12.57 -3.46
CA ILE A 89 10.05 13.87 -3.11
C ILE A 89 10.94 14.45 -4.22
N ARG A 90 11.18 13.73 -5.32
CA ARG A 90 11.90 14.27 -6.48
C ARG A 90 11.19 15.50 -7.02
N GLY A 91 11.91 16.60 -7.10
CA GLY A 91 11.35 17.88 -7.56
C GLY A 91 10.76 18.77 -6.46
N MET A 92 10.75 18.32 -5.21
CA MET A 92 10.51 19.21 -4.07
C MET A 92 11.81 19.90 -3.64
N LEU A 93 11.73 21.17 -3.29
CA LEU A 93 12.83 21.84 -2.62
C LEU A 93 12.83 21.40 -1.16
N LEU A 94 13.85 20.65 -0.79
CA LEU A 94 14.01 20.07 0.54
C LEU A 94 15.08 20.83 1.33
N GLU A 95 15.01 20.79 2.65
CA GLU A 95 16.08 21.32 3.51
C GLU A 95 17.37 20.49 3.37
N GLU A 96 18.53 21.11 3.68
CA GLU A 96 19.86 20.57 3.36
C GLU A 96 20.13 19.17 3.91
N ASN A 97 19.62 18.82 5.09
CA ASN A 97 19.89 17.52 5.74
C ASN A 97 18.75 16.49 5.56
N PHE A 98 17.85 16.70 4.58
CA PHE A 98 16.68 15.83 4.40
C PHE A 98 17.05 14.38 4.05
N SER A 99 18.14 14.15 3.32
CA SER A 99 18.60 12.81 2.95
C SER A 99 18.92 11.93 4.16
N GLU A 100 19.45 12.51 5.24
CA GLU A 100 19.75 11.80 6.48
C GLU A 100 18.47 11.41 7.24
N ALA A 101 17.41 12.20 7.09
CA ALA A 101 16.13 11.96 7.75
C ALA A 101 15.28 10.89 7.06
N VAL A 102 15.55 10.55 5.79
CA VAL A 102 14.73 9.59 5.01
C VAL A 102 14.67 8.23 5.71
N ALA A 103 15.78 7.71 6.23
CA ALA A 103 15.82 6.45 6.95
C ALA A 103 14.93 6.49 8.22
N GLY A 104 15.04 7.55 9.03
CA GLY A 104 14.20 7.72 10.21
C GLY A 104 12.70 7.87 9.88
N LEU A 105 12.36 8.49 8.75
CA LEU A 105 10.98 8.54 8.26
C LEU A 105 10.52 7.15 7.80
N ALA A 106 11.37 6.39 7.08
CA ALA A 106 11.05 5.06 6.60
C ALA A 106 10.70 4.07 7.73
N GLN A 107 11.44 4.13 8.86
CA GLN A 107 11.13 3.35 10.06
C GLN A 107 9.73 3.67 10.61
N ARG A 108 9.37 4.94 10.64
CA ARG A 108 8.08 5.41 11.18
C ARG A 108 6.90 5.13 10.25
N MET A 109 7.14 4.83 8.97
CA MET A 109 6.12 4.49 7.97
C MET A 109 5.75 3.00 7.97
N ASN A 110 5.82 2.31 9.10
CA ASN A 110 5.45 0.90 9.18
C ASN A 110 3.98 0.68 8.75
N GLY A 111 3.75 -0.29 7.86
CA GLY A 111 2.43 -0.59 7.30
C GLY A 111 1.94 0.39 6.21
N TYR A 112 2.78 1.33 5.76
CA TYR A 112 2.46 2.20 4.64
C TYR A 112 2.67 1.48 3.31
N THR A 113 1.73 1.64 2.39
CA THR A 113 1.86 1.24 0.99
C THR A 113 2.47 2.37 0.16
N GLY A 114 2.84 2.10 -1.10
CA GLY A 114 3.32 3.15 -2.00
C GLY A 114 2.33 4.31 -2.19
N ALA A 115 1.03 4.01 -2.17
CA ALA A 115 -0.02 5.03 -2.23
C ALA A 115 -0.04 5.92 -0.97
N ASP A 116 0.15 5.33 0.21
CA ASP A 116 0.20 6.07 1.47
C ASP A 116 1.43 6.98 1.53
N ILE A 117 2.59 6.49 1.05
CA ILE A 117 3.84 7.26 1.01
C ILE A 117 3.71 8.44 0.04
N ARG A 118 3.04 8.24 -1.10
CA ARG A 118 2.71 9.34 -2.02
C ARG A 118 1.82 10.40 -1.35
N GLU A 119 0.79 9.95 -0.63
CA GLU A 119 -0.11 10.84 0.09
C GLU A 119 0.63 11.58 1.21
N LEU A 120 1.53 10.91 1.92
CA LEU A 120 2.40 11.51 2.93
C LEU A 120 3.26 12.64 2.34
N ALA A 121 3.91 12.39 1.21
CA ALA A 121 4.73 13.40 0.52
C ALA A 121 3.86 14.59 0.06
N ARG A 122 2.65 14.33 -0.45
CA ARG A 122 1.69 15.37 -0.84
C ARG A 122 1.28 16.22 0.36
N GLU A 123 0.92 15.60 1.48
CA GLU A 123 0.49 16.31 2.69
C GLU A 123 1.63 17.11 3.32
N ALA A 124 2.87 16.60 3.28
CA ALA A 124 4.04 17.36 3.70
C ALA A 124 4.23 18.64 2.85
N GLY A 125 4.04 18.54 1.52
CA GLY A 125 4.04 19.70 0.64
C GLY A 125 2.93 20.71 0.97
N VAL A 126 1.73 20.22 1.28
CA VAL A 126 0.61 21.07 1.71
C VAL A 126 0.91 21.76 3.05
N ASN A 127 1.54 21.07 3.99
CA ASN A 127 1.95 21.65 5.27
C ASN A 127 3.02 22.74 5.08
N ALA A 128 3.98 22.52 4.19
CA ALA A 128 4.98 23.52 3.84
C ALA A 128 4.30 24.77 3.23
N LEU A 129 3.30 24.58 2.35
CA LEU A 129 2.50 25.67 1.80
C LEU A 129 1.74 26.44 2.89
N ARG A 130 1.05 25.75 3.79
CA ARG A 130 0.32 26.37 4.91
C ARG A 130 1.24 27.18 5.82
N ARG A 131 2.46 26.66 6.07
CA ARG A 131 3.48 27.36 6.84
C ARG A 131 4.03 28.58 6.12
N HIS A 132 4.18 28.48 4.80
CA HIS A 132 4.70 29.59 3.98
C HIS A 132 3.65 30.67 3.74
N PHE A 133 2.36 30.26 3.58
CA PHE A 133 1.22 31.16 3.37
C PHE A 133 0.19 31.00 4.51
N PRO A 134 0.44 31.53 5.70
CA PRO A 134 -0.51 31.44 6.79
C PRO A 134 -1.81 32.19 6.44
N SER A 135 -2.96 31.61 6.83
CA SER A 135 -4.29 32.13 6.53
C SER A 135 -4.51 33.55 7.09
N ASP A 136 -3.85 33.85 8.20
CA ASP A 136 -3.93 35.14 8.94
C ASP A 136 -2.76 36.07 8.62
N GLY A 137 -1.98 35.76 7.57
CA GLY A 137 -0.80 36.57 7.19
C GLY A 137 -1.19 37.87 6.49
N PRO A 138 -0.23 38.83 6.41
CA PRO A 138 -0.43 40.14 5.82
C PRO A 138 -0.92 40.02 4.36
N ALA A 139 -1.77 40.97 3.96
CA ALA A 139 -2.47 40.98 2.65
C ALA A 139 -1.55 41.07 1.40
N ASN A 140 -0.25 41.21 1.55
CA ASN A 140 0.74 41.27 0.48
C ASN A 140 1.18 39.87 0.04
N ARG A 141 0.24 39.06 -0.50
CA ARG A 141 0.56 37.75 -1.14
C ARG A 141 1.38 37.90 -2.43
N GLU A 142 1.48 39.10 -2.98
CA GLU A 142 2.18 39.37 -4.26
C GLU A 142 3.72 39.32 -4.13
N GLU A 143 4.28 39.45 -2.93
CA GLU A 143 5.74 39.39 -2.67
C GLU A 143 6.25 38.02 -2.26
N MET A 144 5.38 37.07 -1.95
CA MET A 144 5.78 35.71 -1.53
C MET A 144 5.95 34.81 -2.75
N SER A 145 7.21 34.55 -3.11
CA SER A 145 7.57 33.67 -4.23
C SER A 145 7.44 32.20 -3.85
N LEU A 146 6.86 31.36 -4.73
CA LEU A 146 6.89 29.91 -4.60
C LEU A 146 8.31 29.33 -4.71
N VAL A 147 9.25 30.12 -5.22
CA VAL A 147 10.66 29.71 -5.38
C VAL A 147 11.35 29.45 -4.03
N ASP A 148 10.86 30.08 -2.95
CA ASP A 148 11.44 29.94 -1.60
C ASP A 148 10.72 28.89 -0.74
N LEU A 149 9.80 28.11 -1.32
CA LEU A 149 9.06 27.07 -0.62
C LEU A 149 9.92 25.84 -0.36
N VAL A 150 10.56 25.78 0.78
CA VAL A 150 11.35 24.63 1.24
C VAL A 150 10.51 23.73 2.13
N VAL A 151 10.40 22.44 1.78
CA VAL A 151 9.75 21.41 2.60
C VAL A 151 10.74 20.91 3.65
N LYS A 152 10.32 20.93 4.92
CA LYS A 152 11.14 20.55 6.07
C LYS A 152 10.75 19.19 6.63
N ILE A 153 11.64 18.58 7.41
CA ILE A 153 11.37 17.32 8.14
C ILE A 153 10.11 17.47 9.00
N GLY A 154 9.94 18.62 9.67
CA GLY A 154 8.76 18.90 10.50
C GLY A 154 7.43 18.85 9.72
N ASP A 155 7.41 19.17 8.42
CA ASP A 155 6.22 19.06 7.59
C ASP A 155 5.84 17.58 7.36
N PHE A 156 6.83 16.70 7.21
CA PHE A 156 6.63 15.25 7.16
C PHE A 156 6.19 14.66 8.50
N GLU A 157 6.75 15.13 9.60
CA GLU A 157 6.33 14.72 10.94
C GLU A 157 4.87 15.07 11.23
N HIS A 158 4.42 16.20 10.74
CA HIS A 158 3.02 16.59 10.82
C HIS A 158 2.15 15.70 9.91
N ALA A 159 2.60 15.44 8.70
CA ALA A 159 1.91 14.57 7.76
C ALA A 159 1.75 13.13 8.28
N LEU A 160 2.76 12.58 8.97
CA LEU A 160 2.68 11.26 9.62
C LEU A 160 1.57 11.16 10.69
N LYS A 161 1.15 12.27 11.29
CA LYS A 161 0.03 12.28 12.24
C LYS A 161 -1.34 12.25 11.55
N THR A 162 -1.38 12.71 10.29
CA THR A 162 -2.62 12.87 9.52
C THR A 162 -2.86 11.67 8.60
N VAL A 163 -1.81 11.19 7.93
CA VAL A 163 -1.89 10.07 6.99
C VAL A 163 -1.74 8.76 7.76
N GLN A 164 -2.75 7.92 7.72
CA GLN A 164 -2.75 6.61 8.36
C GLN A 164 -2.41 5.52 7.35
N PRO A 165 -1.64 4.48 7.76
CA PRO A 165 -1.27 3.38 6.88
C PRO A 165 -2.49 2.57 6.42
N SER A 166 -2.57 2.27 5.12
CA SER A 166 -3.69 1.54 4.52
C SER A 166 -3.79 0.11 5.02
N VAL A 167 -2.67 -0.54 5.31
CA VAL A 167 -2.63 -1.91 5.85
C VAL A 167 -3.37 -1.99 7.19
N LEU A 168 -3.35 -0.92 7.99
CA LEU A 168 -4.06 -0.85 9.27
C LEU A 168 -5.52 -0.40 9.13
N ARG A 169 -5.96 0.06 7.95
CA ARG A 169 -7.36 0.46 7.69
C ARG A 169 -8.29 -0.71 7.40
N GLY A 170 -7.80 -1.94 7.36
CA GLY A 170 -8.60 -3.15 7.20
C GLY A 170 -9.61 -3.36 8.34
N PRO A 171 -10.49 -4.37 8.27
CA PRO A 171 -11.52 -4.63 9.28
C PRO A 171 -11.00 -4.83 10.72
N LEU A 172 -9.68 -5.02 10.88
CA LEU A 172 -8.99 -5.09 12.18
C LEU A 172 -8.62 -3.72 12.77
N SER A 173 -8.72 -2.63 11.98
CA SER A 173 -8.32 -1.28 12.39
C SER A 173 -9.47 -0.41 12.92
N ARG A 174 -10.60 -0.99 13.26
CA ARG A 174 -11.50 -0.28 14.18
C ARG A 174 -10.73 -0.22 15.49
N ASP A 175 -10.38 1.00 15.93
CA ASP A 175 -9.96 1.29 17.29
C ASP A 175 -10.97 0.62 18.24
N SER A 176 -10.72 -0.65 18.50
CA SER A 176 -11.46 -1.36 19.51
C SER A 176 -10.97 -0.77 20.82
N LYS A 177 -11.77 0.10 21.42
CA LYS A 177 -11.56 0.55 22.80
C LYS A 177 -11.69 -0.62 23.79
N MET A 178 -11.84 -1.85 23.26
CA MET A 178 -11.87 -3.08 24.04
C MET A 178 -10.45 -3.48 24.40
N THR A 179 -10.15 -3.43 25.67
CA THR A 179 -8.94 -3.96 26.28
C THR A 179 -9.19 -5.38 26.79
N MET A 180 -8.15 -6.13 27.13
CA MET A 180 -8.27 -7.44 27.77
C MET A 180 -9.10 -7.39 29.05
N GLU A 181 -9.15 -6.24 29.73
CA GLU A 181 -9.95 -6.01 30.94
C GLU A 181 -11.46 -5.97 30.67
N ASN A 182 -11.85 -5.60 29.42
CA ASN A 182 -13.26 -5.56 29.01
C ASN A 182 -13.82 -6.96 28.66
N ILE A 183 -12.96 -7.98 28.61
CA ILE A 183 -13.36 -9.36 28.35
C ILE A 183 -13.54 -10.08 29.70
N GLY A 184 -14.77 -10.39 30.08
CA GLY A 184 -15.08 -11.14 31.30
C GLY A 184 -14.72 -12.64 31.14
N GLY A 185 -14.06 -13.24 32.13
CA GLY A 185 -13.67 -14.65 32.11
C GLY A 185 -12.47 -14.96 31.20
N PHE A 186 -12.29 -16.24 30.85
CA PHE A 186 -11.19 -16.75 30.01
C PHE A 186 -9.78 -16.45 30.53
N GLU A 187 -9.57 -16.49 31.84
CA GLU A 187 -8.30 -16.10 32.48
C GLU A 187 -7.10 -16.91 31.96
N GLU A 188 -7.28 -18.23 31.74
CA GLU A 188 -6.24 -19.09 31.19
C GLU A 188 -5.88 -18.73 29.74
N ALA A 189 -6.88 -18.42 28.91
CA ALA A 189 -6.65 -17.99 27.52
C ALA A 189 -5.99 -16.61 27.45
N LYS A 190 -6.36 -15.68 28.34
CA LYS A 190 -5.72 -14.37 28.46
C LYS A 190 -4.26 -14.50 28.87
N LEU A 191 -3.97 -15.39 29.82
CA LEU A 191 -2.61 -15.64 30.29
C LEU A 191 -1.75 -16.21 29.15
N ARG A 192 -2.25 -17.20 28.41
CA ARG A 192 -1.55 -17.76 27.25
C ARG A 192 -1.32 -16.75 26.13
N LEU A 193 -2.31 -15.91 25.85
CA LEU A 193 -2.15 -14.82 24.87
C LEU A 193 -1.09 -13.80 25.31
N HIS A 194 -1.08 -13.46 26.59
CA HIS A 194 -0.09 -12.55 27.15
C HIS A 194 1.34 -13.14 27.03
N GLU A 195 1.51 -14.43 27.38
CA GLU A 195 2.78 -15.13 27.24
C GLU A 195 3.25 -15.25 25.78
N LEU A 196 2.33 -15.57 24.85
CA LEU A 196 2.69 -15.76 23.44
C LEU A 196 2.99 -14.45 22.70
N ILE A 197 2.35 -13.35 23.09
CA ILE A 197 2.45 -12.08 22.36
C ILE A 197 3.40 -11.10 23.04
N LYS A 198 3.25 -10.90 24.37
CA LYS A 198 4.06 -9.92 25.10
C LYS A 198 5.43 -10.44 25.55
N ALA A 199 5.51 -11.68 25.99
CA ALA A 199 6.80 -12.20 26.47
C ALA A 199 7.90 -12.16 25.41
N PRO A 200 7.66 -12.48 24.12
CA PRO A 200 8.66 -12.31 23.07
C PRO A 200 9.01 -10.84 22.79
N GLN A 201 8.06 -9.91 22.97
CA GLN A 201 8.30 -8.48 22.74
C GLN A 201 9.10 -7.83 23.90
N GLU A 202 8.85 -8.27 25.13
CA GLU A 202 9.52 -7.75 26.34
C GLU A 202 10.91 -8.36 26.54
N ASN A 203 11.15 -9.57 26.04
CA ASN A 203 12.39 -10.33 26.19
C ASN A 203 12.94 -10.86 24.86
N ALA A 204 13.04 -9.98 23.86
CA ALA A 204 13.47 -10.36 22.51
C ALA A 204 14.82 -11.10 22.48
N GLU A 205 15.73 -10.83 23.43
CA GLU A 205 17.04 -11.50 23.54
C GLU A 205 16.97 -12.96 23.99
N THR A 206 15.86 -13.41 24.56
CA THR A 206 15.71 -14.78 25.11
C THR A 206 14.99 -15.72 24.13
N PHE A 207 14.39 -15.18 23.06
CA PHE A 207 13.57 -15.92 22.08
C PHE A 207 14.21 -16.01 20.68
N VAL A 208 15.50 -15.71 20.55
CA VAL A 208 16.29 -15.87 19.30
C VAL A 208 16.97 -17.24 19.30
#